data_ce1cf08a6125c05c902927daada073ab
#
_entry.id   ce1cf08a6125c05c902927daada073ab
#
_cell.length_a   1.000
_cell.length_b   1.000
_cell.length_c   1.000
_cell.angle_alpha   90.00
_cell.angle_beta   90.00
_cell.angle_gamma   90.00
#
_symmetry.space_group_name_H-M   'P 1'
#
loop_
_entity.id
_entity.type
_entity.pdbx_description
1 polymer ?
#
loop_
_entity_poly.entity_id
_entity_poly.type
_entity_poly.pdbx_seq_one_letter_code
_entity_poly.pdbx_strand_id
1 'polypeptide(L)'
;MKIHNAVALVTGANRGIGLAFARELLARGARKVYAGARDPSTATLPGVVPVRLDVTKPDEVAAAAARAGDVTLVINNAGVGHFGGFLDPDSEDVARRQLETNFFGMLRVSKAFAPVLKANGGGALVNVLSIVSWVNGGTLAAYAATKSAAWSLTNSLRYELASQGTKVLALHMAFVDTDLVRAIEGPKASPEDIVKRALDGLEAGLDEVLADERTRLVKQGLSAAVASYLPQPA
;
A
#
# COMPACT_ATOMS: atom_id res chain seq x y z
N MET A 1 -7.10 8.34 -13.57
CA MET A 1 -7.49 9.64 -12.99
C MET A 1 -6.33 10.60 -13.07
N LYS A 2 -6.53 11.92 -12.91
CA LYS A 2 -5.41 12.89 -12.80
C LYS A 2 -5.14 13.21 -11.34
N ILE A 3 -3.85 13.40 -11.01
CA ILE A 3 -3.42 13.80 -9.65
C ILE A 3 -3.70 15.29 -9.41
N HIS A 4 -3.52 16.10 -10.45
CA HIS A 4 -3.84 17.54 -10.37
C HIS A 4 -5.29 17.74 -9.88
N ASN A 5 -5.46 18.57 -8.86
CA ASN A 5 -6.73 18.83 -8.16
C ASN A 5 -7.32 17.63 -7.39
N ALA A 6 -6.66 16.48 -7.30
CA ALA A 6 -7.12 15.38 -6.46
C ALA A 6 -7.06 15.76 -4.97
N VAL A 7 -7.96 15.17 -4.19
CA VAL A 7 -7.86 15.17 -2.73
C VAL A 7 -7.47 13.75 -2.30
N ALA A 8 -6.30 13.62 -1.71
CA ALA A 8 -5.73 12.33 -1.36
C ALA A 8 -5.72 12.08 0.15
N LEU A 9 -5.95 10.82 0.54
CA LEU A 9 -5.58 10.29 1.84
C LEU A 9 -4.43 9.32 1.67
N VAL A 10 -3.37 9.46 2.47
CA VAL A 10 -2.26 8.51 2.54
C VAL A 10 -2.19 7.94 3.95
N THR A 11 -2.32 6.61 4.10
CA THR A 11 -2.14 5.95 5.39
C THR A 11 -0.67 5.69 5.67
N GLY A 12 -0.20 5.93 6.91
CA GLY A 12 1.22 5.81 7.26
C GLY A 12 2.10 6.86 6.56
N ALA A 13 1.63 8.11 6.48
CA ALA A 13 2.24 9.18 5.67
C ALA A 13 3.39 9.91 6.36
N ASN A 14 3.78 9.54 7.56
CA ASN A 14 4.78 10.24 8.37
C ASN A 14 6.24 9.88 8.03
N ARG A 15 6.48 8.79 7.28
CA ARG A 15 7.82 8.32 6.89
C ARG A 15 7.79 7.41 5.66
N GLY A 16 9.00 7.07 5.16
CA GLY A 16 9.18 6.07 4.10
C GLY A 16 8.34 6.33 2.85
N ILE A 17 7.76 5.28 2.29
CA ILE A 17 6.94 5.33 1.07
C ILE A 17 5.71 6.24 1.24
N GLY A 18 5.07 6.23 2.41
CA GLY A 18 3.91 7.08 2.68
C GLY A 18 4.25 8.58 2.65
N LEU A 19 5.38 8.97 3.22
CA LEU A 19 5.88 10.35 3.14
C LEU A 19 6.24 10.74 1.69
N ALA A 20 6.88 9.82 0.95
CA ALA A 20 7.18 10.04 -0.46
C ALA A 20 5.89 10.22 -1.30
N PHE A 21 4.84 9.44 -1.04
CA PHE A 21 3.52 9.66 -1.66
C PHE A 21 2.98 11.04 -1.35
N ALA A 22 3.01 11.47 -0.08
CA ALA A 22 2.50 12.78 0.30
C ALA A 22 3.23 13.93 -0.42
N ARG A 23 4.57 13.84 -0.53
CA ARG A 23 5.40 14.82 -1.26
C ARG A 23 5.07 14.86 -2.75
N GLU A 24 5.05 13.71 -3.40
CA GLU A 24 4.85 13.63 -4.84
C GLU A 24 3.43 14.03 -5.25
N LEU A 25 2.43 13.71 -4.42
CA LEU A 25 1.05 14.16 -4.64
C LEU A 25 0.96 15.70 -4.59
N LEU A 26 1.59 16.34 -3.61
CA LEU A 26 1.66 17.83 -3.55
C LEU A 26 2.41 18.40 -4.76
N ALA A 27 3.54 17.81 -5.13
CA ALA A 27 4.35 18.25 -6.28
C ALA A 27 3.57 18.15 -7.61
N ARG A 28 2.67 17.16 -7.75
CA ARG A 28 1.78 16.99 -8.92
C ARG A 28 0.51 17.85 -8.86
N GLY A 29 0.40 18.74 -7.88
CA GLY A 29 -0.73 19.65 -7.76
C GLY A 29 -1.99 19.03 -7.21
N ALA A 30 -1.89 18.01 -6.36
CA ALA A 30 -3.04 17.57 -5.55
C ALA A 30 -3.55 18.76 -4.73
N ARG A 31 -4.87 18.98 -4.74
CA ARG A 31 -5.51 20.10 -4.04
C ARG A 31 -5.36 19.99 -2.52
N LYS A 32 -5.33 18.76 -2.02
CA LYS A 32 -5.21 18.46 -0.59
C LYS A 32 -4.63 17.06 -0.39
N VAL A 33 -3.78 16.91 0.62
CA VAL A 33 -3.26 15.61 1.04
C VAL A 33 -3.50 15.45 2.54
N TYR A 34 -4.38 14.53 2.90
CA TYR A 34 -4.56 14.07 4.28
C TYR A 34 -3.45 13.06 4.61
N ALA A 35 -2.61 13.41 5.58
CA ALA A 35 -1.51 12.58 6.03
C ALA A 35 -1.94 11.77 7.26
N GLY A 36 -2.36 10.54 7.06
CA GLY A 36 -2.80 9.62 8.12
C GLY A 36 -1.61 9.02 8.88
N ALA A 37 -1.57 9.22 10.18
CA ALA A 37 -0.58 8.66 11.08
C ALA A 37 -1.19 8.36 12.46
N ARG A 38 -0.65 7.36 13.19
CA ARG A 38 -1.05 7.05 14.57
C ARG A 38 -0.87 8.24 15.52
N ASP A 39 0.21 8.97 15.34
CA ASP A 39 0.45 10.26 15.97
C ASP A 39 0.51 11.33 14.88
N PRO A 40 -0.52 12.19 14.75
CA PRO A 40 -0.58 13.25 13.73
C PRO A 40 0.58 14.25 13.82
N SER A 41 1.18 14.45 14.99
CA SER A 41 2.30 15.37 15.18
C SER A 41 3.56 14.96 14.42
N THR A 42 3.65 13.68 14.05
CA THR A 42 4.76 13.12 13.25
C THR A 42 4.61 13.36 11.75
N ALA A 43 3.45 13.79 11.28
CA ALA A 43 3.19 14.16 9.88
C ALA A 43 3.57 15.63 9.64
N THR A 44 4.86 15.92 9.62
CA THR A 44 5.44 17.28 9.62
C THR A 44 5.67 17.89 8.23
N LEU A 45 5.33 17.17 7.15
CA LEU A 45 5.49 17.69 5.80
C LEU A 45 4.63 18.95 5.60
N PRO A 46 5.21 20.11 5.19
CA PRO A 46 4.42 21.29 4.89
C PRO A 46 3.40 21.05 3.78
N GLY A 47 2.20 21.61 3.93
CA GLY A 47 1.13 21.50 2.93
C GLY A 47 0.22 20.28 3.08
N VAL A 48 0.50 19.34 3.99
CA VAL A 48 -0.43 18.24 4.30
C VAL A 48 -1.38 18.61 5.43
N VAL A 49 -2.50 17.89 5.52
CA VAL A 49 -3.44 17.94 6.64
C VAL A 49 -3.24 16.69 7.51
N PRO A 50 -2.61 16.81 8.68
CA PRO A 50 -2.41 15.66 9.56
C PRO A 50 -3.75 15.09 10.05
N VAL A 51 -3.88 13.76 10.04
CA VAL A 51 -5.06 13.03 10.52
C VAL A 51 -4.62 11.89 11.43
N ARG A 52 -5.23 11.80 12.62
CA ARG A 52 -5.08 10.61 13.47
C ARG A 52 -5.71 9.42 12.76
N LEU A 53 -4.90 8.41 12.48
CA LEU A 53 -5.34 7.22 11.77
C LEU A 53 -4.44 6.02 12.11
N ASP A 54 -4.88 5.24 13.08
CA ASP A 54 -4.41 3.87 13.26
C ASP A 54 -5.38 2.94 12.51
N VAL A 55 -4.91 2.30 11.46
CA VAL A 55 -5.72 1.42 10.60
C VAL A 55 -6.22 0.16 11.34
N THR A 56 -5.65 -0.13 12.52
CA THR A 56 -6.11 -1.23 13.39
C THR A 56 -7.28 -0.83 14.29
N LYS A 57 -7.64 0.47 14.32
CA LYS A 57 -8.71 1.04 15.16
C LYS A 57 -9.91 1.44 14.31
N PRO A 58 -11.03 0.68 14.34
CA PRO A 58 -12.21 0.96 13.52
C PRO A 58 -12.80 2.36 13.73
N ASP A 59 -12.79 2.85 14.95
CA ASP A 59 -13.27 4.18 15.33
C ASP A 59 -12.41 5.32 14.76
N GLU A 60 -11.07 5.17 14.76
CA GLU A 60 -10.18 6.15 14.14
C GLU A 60 -10.34 6.16 12.61
N VAL A 61 -10.53 4.98 11.99
CA VAL A 61 -10.80 4.88 10.54
C VAL A 61 -12.12 5.55 10.18
N ALA A 62 -13.19 5.33 10.96
CA ALA A 62 -14.50 5.96 10.75
C ALA A 62 -14.41 7.49 10.91
N ALA A 63 -13.71 7.96 11.95
CA ALA A 63 -13.50 9.39 12.19
C ALA A 63 -12.70 10.05 11.06
N ALA A 64 -11.67 9.36 10.54
CA ALA A 64 -10.89 9.83 9.41
C ALA A 64 -11.75 9.96 8.14
N ALA A 65 -12.63 8.98 7.86
CA ALA A 65 -13.52 9.02 6.70
C ALA A 65 -14.56 10.16 6.83
N ALA A 66 -15.12 10.37 8.02
CA ALA A 66 -16.02 11.49 8.27
C ALA A 66 -15.35 12.86 8.09
N ARG A 67 -14.09 13.00 8.57
CA ARG A 67 -13.30 14.24 8.43
C ARG A 67 -12.86 14.52 6.99
N ALA A 68 -12.53 13.48 6.25
CA ALA A 68 -11.95 13.54 4.90
C ALA A 68 -12.99 13.15 3.83
N GLY A 69 -14.21 13.67 3.96
CA GLY A 69 -15.34 13.38 3.07
C GLY A 69 -15.21 13.91 1.63
N ASP A 70 -14.18 14.70 1.33
CA ASP A 70 -13.86 15.21 0.00
C ASP A 70 -12.78 14.38 -0.76
N VAL A 71 -12.36 13.24 -0.20
CA VAL A 71 -11.29 12.39 -0.78
C VAL A 71 -11.72 11.76 -2.10
N THR A 72 -10.84 11.86 -3.10
CA THR A 72 -10.97 11.23 -4.43
C THR A 72 -9.87 10.20 -4.70
N LEU A 73 -8.84 10.12 -3.83
CA LEU A 73 -7.72 9.17 -3.95
C LEU A 73 -7.34 8.64 -2.57
N VAL A 74 -7.34 7.33 -2.39
CA VAL A 74 -6.87 6.68 -1.16
C VAL A 74 -5.61 5.88 -1.45
N ILE A 75 -4.54 6.12 -0.67
CA ILE A 75 -3.31 5.32 -0.70
C ILE A 75 -3.24 4.47 0.57
N ASN A 76 -3.54 3.19 0.45
CA ASN A 76 -3.36 2.19 1.50
C ASN A 76 -1.89 1.78 1.56
N ASN A 77 -1.09 2.55 2.30
CA ASN A 77 0.34 2.34 2.46
C ASN A 77 0.72 1.81 3.86
N ALA A 78 -0.05 2.12 4.89
CA ALA A 78 0.25 1.65 6.26
C ALA A 78 0.50 0.15 6.29
N GLY A 79 1.64 -0.24 6.87
CA GLY A 79 2.05 -1.63 6.95
C GLY A 79 3.18 -1.83 7.95
N VAL A 80 3.28 -3.05 8.43
CA VAL A 80 4.35 -3.54 9.31
C VAL A 80 4.92 -4.81 8.75
N GLY A 81 6.21 -5.08 9.03
CA GLY A 81 6.88 -6.32 8.67
C GLY A 81 7.75 -6.79 9.82
N HIS A 82 7.87 -8.10 9.94
CA HIS A 82 8.76 -8.75 10.88
C HIS A 82 9.48 -9.89 10.17
N PHE A 83 10.78 -10.03 10.43
CA PHE A 83 11.57 -11.15 9.92
C PHE A 83 11.35 -12.37 10.78
N GLY A 84 11.22 -13.53 10.16
CA GLY A 84 11.06 -14.82 10.82
C GLY A 84 10.31 -15.82 9.95
N GLY A 85 10.46 -17.10 10.30
CA GLY A 85 9.79 -18.23 9.67
C GLY A 85 8.45 -18.56 10.34
N PHE A 86 7.65 -19.41 9.72
CA PHE A 86 6.41 -19.91 10.34
C PHE A 86 6.65 -20.96 11.43
N LEU A 87 7.84 -21.51 11.52
CA LEU A 87 8.19 -22.51 12.55
C LEU A 87 8.82 -21.87 13.79
N ASP A 88 8.97 -20.53 13.82
CA ASP A 88 9.45 -19.82 14.99
C ASP A 88 8.41 -19.84 16.12
N PRO A 89 8.82 -19.89 17.40
CA PRO A 89 7.91 -20.08 18.52
C PRO A 89 6.78 -19.06 18.65
N ASP A 90 7.00 -17.80 18.24
CA ASP A 90 6.03 -16.70 18.31
C ASP A 90 5.35 -16.38 16.96
N SER A 91 5.53 -17.26 15.96
CA SER A 91 5.13 -17.00 14.57
C SER A 91 3.63 -16.73 14.42
N GLU A 92 2.77 -17.39 15.20
CA GLU A 92 1.32 -17.17 15.14
C GLU A 92 0.93 -15.77 15.62
N ASP A 93 1.49 -15.30 16.73
CA ASP A 93 1.24 -13.95 17.24
C ASP A 93 1.80 -12.88 16.32
N VAL A 94 2.97 -13.12 15.75
CA VAL A 94 3.58 -12.25 14.73
C VAL A 94 2.67 -12.15 13.51
N ALA A 95 2.16 -13.30 13.01
CA ALA A 95 1.26 -13.32 11.87
C ALA A 95 -0.04 -12.57 12.14
N ARG A 96 -0.68 -12.78 13.32
CA ARG A 96 -1.90 -12.07 13.72
C ARG A 96 -1.71 -10.56 13.74
N ARG A 97 -0.64 -10.05 14.38
CA ARG A 97 -0.34 -8.61 14.43
C ARG A 97 -0.09 -8.02 13.05
N GLN A 98 0.60 -8.74 12.17
CA GLN A 98 0.84 -8.28 10.80
C GLN A 98 -0.42 -8.30 9.94
N LEU A 99 -1.26 -9.36 10.04
CA LEU A 99 -2.56 -9.43 9.37
C LEU A 99 -3.48 -8.30 9.81
N GLU A 100 -3.50 -7.98 11.10
CA GLU A 100 -4.32 -6.91 11.65
C GLU A 100 -4.03 -5.56 11.00
N THR A 101 -2.76 -5.25 10.76
CA THR A 101 -2.37 -4.00 10.09
C THR A 101 -2.47 -4.10 8.57
N ASN A 102 -1.81 -5.12 7.97
CA ASN A 102 -1.56 -5.14 6.53
C ASN A 102 -2.77 -5.58 5.71
N PHE A 103 -3.64 -6.41 6.30
CA PHE A 103 -4.84 -6.92 5.63
C PHE A 103 -6.11 -6.27 6.20
N PHE A 104 -6.40 -6.47 7.49
CA PHE A 104 -7.64 -5.93 8.09
C PHE A 104 -7.63 -4.40 8.13
N GLY A 105 -6.46 -3.76 8.34
CA GLY A 105 -6.31 -2.32 8.26
C GLY A 105 -6.64 -1.79 6.87
N MET A 106 -6.08 -2.41 5.82
CA MET A 106 -6.39 -2.09 4.42
C MET A 106 -7.87 -2.27 4.10
N LEU A 107 -8.46 -3.39 4.55
CA LEU A 107 -9.89 -3.67 4.37
C LEU A 107 -10.76 -2.60 5.03
N ARG A 108 -10.49 -2.24 6.29
CA ARG A 108 -11.24 -1.22 7.03
C ARG A 108 -11.21 0.13 6.33
N VAL A 109 -10.02 0.59 5.94
CA VAL A 109 -9.86 1.86 5.23
C VAL A 109 -10.61 1.81 3.89
N SER A 110 -10.45 0.74 3.13
CA SER A 110 -11.16 0.58 1.84
C SER A 110 -12.68 0.62 2.02
N LYS A 111 -13.23 -0.09 3.02
CA LYS A 111 -14.67 -0.08 3.34
C LYS A 111 -15.17 1.30 3.76
N ALA A 112 -14.42 2.00 4.60
CA ALA A 112 -14.82 3.31 5.11
C ALA A 112 -14.78 4.39 4.01
N PHE A 113 -13.83 4.31 3.09
CA PHE A 113 -13.67 5.30 2.04
C PHE A 113 -14.38 4.95 0.72
N ALA A 114 -14.85 3.71 0.51
CA ALA A 114 -15.62 3.35 -0.68
C ALA A 114 -16.86 4.26 -0.89
N PRO A 115 -17.70 4.53 0.12
CA PRO A 115 -18.83 5.46 -0.02
C PRO A 115 -18.37 6.91 -0.23
N VAL A 116 -17.24 7.33 0.36
CA VAL A 116 -16.67 8.67 0.17
C VAL A 116 -16.22 8.83 -1.28
N LEU A 117 -15.47 7.87 -1.83
CA LEU A 117 -15.05 7.87 -3.22
C LEU A 117 -16.27 7.89 -4.16
N LYS A 118 -17.29 7.08 -3.89
CA LYS A 118 -18.54 7.07 -4.67
C LYS A 118 -19.21 8.44 -4.69
N ALA A 119 -19.33 9.09 -3.54
CA ALA A 119 -19.96 10.41 -3.42
C ALA A 119 -19.18 11.51 -4.17
N ASN A 120 -17.87 11.32 -4.36
CA ASN A 120 -16.98 12.23 -5.09
C ASN A 120 -16.73 11.80 -6.56
N GLY A 121 -17.57 10.95 -7.13
CA GLY A 121 -17.53 10.57 -8.54
C GLY A 121 -16.61 9.38 -8.87
N GLY A 122 -16.30 8.53 -7.89
CA GLY A 122 -15.51 7.29 -8.05
C GLY A 122 -14.06 7.44 -7.58
N GLY A 123 -13.18 8.07 -8.37
CA GLY A 123 -11.78 8.26 -8.00
C GLY A 123 -10.92 6.98 -8.02
N ALA A 124 -9.98 6.85 -7.07
CA ALA A 124 -9.09 5.69 -7.04
C ALA A 124 -8.67 5.23 -5.64
N LEU A 125 -8.32 3.94 -5.57
CA LEU A 125 -7.72 3.26 -4.45
C LEU A 125 -6.38 2.66 -4.90
N VAL A 126 -5.28 3.01 -4.24
CA VAL A 126 -3.96 2.43 -4.49
C VAL A 126 -3.57 1.58 -3.28
N ASN A 127 -3.32 0.30 -3.51
CA ASN A 127 -2.90 -0.64 -2.48
C ASN A 127 -1.41 -0.93 -2.62
N VAL A 128 -0.62 -0.57 -1.60
CA VAL A 128 0.82 -0.83 -1.55
C VAL A 128 1.06 -2.27 -1.12
N LEU A 129 1.38 -3.09 -2.10
CA LEU A 129 1.64 -4.52 -1.95
C LEU A 129 3.15 -4.80 -1.88
N SER A 130 3.61 -5.90 -2.45
CA SER A 130 5.01 -6.28 -2.53
C SER A 130 5.22 -7.41 -3.55
N ILE A 131 6.45 -7.62 -3.98
CA ILE A 131 6.89 -8.83 -4.70
C ILE A 131 6.56 -10.10 -3.89
N VAL A 132 6.64 -10.04 -2.55
CA VAL A 132 6.31 -11.17 -1.68
C VAL A 132 4.81 -11.48 -1.59
N SER A 133 3.96 -10.74 -2.31
CA SER A 133 2.57 -11.16 -2.55
C SER A 133 2.46 -12.46 -3.35
N TRP A 134 3.52 -12.82 -4.09
CA TRP A 134 3.56 -13.99 -4.98
C TRP A 134 4.63 -15.01 -4.61
N VAL A 135 5.74 -14.57 -3.98
CA VAL A 135 6.87 -15.44 -3.63
C VAL A 135 7.17 -15.31 -2.14
N ASN A 136 7.62 -16.40 -1.52
CA ASN A 136 7.97 -16.41 -0.10
C ASN A 136 9.28 -17.18 0.08
N GLY A 137 10.36 -16.47 0.45
CA GLY A 137 11.67 -17.04 0.69
C GLY A 137 11.92 -17.54 2.12
N GLY A 138 10.87 -17.64 2.95
CA GLY A 138 10.94 -18.17 4.32
C GLY A 138 11.34 -17.15 5.40
N THR A 139 12.14 -16.15 5.10
CA THR A 139 12.64 -15.16 6.09
C THR A 139 11.66 -14.02 6.40
N LEU A 140 10.62 -13.86 5.61
CA LEU A 140 9.53 -12.89 5.78
C LEU A 140 8.18 -13.61 5.71
N ALA A 141 8.09 -14.79 6.32
CA ALA A 141 7.00 -15.73 6.09
C ALA A 141 5.62 -15.14 6.39
N ALA A 142 5.42 -14.59 7.59
CA ALA A 142 4.16 -13.96 7.98
C ALA A 142 3.88 -12.69 7.15
N TYR A 143 4.89 -11.87 6.87
CA TYR A 143 4.72 -10.67 6.04
C TYR A 143 4.26 -11.03 4.62
N ALA A 144 4.88 -12.03 3.99
CA ALA A 144 4.49 -12.50 2.67
C ALA A 144 3.03 -12.97 2.65
N ALA A 145 2.60 -13.76 3.64
CA ALA A 145 1.21 -14.20 3.76
C ALA A 145 0.23 -13.00 3.84
N THR A 146 0.59 -11.93 4.61
CA THR A 146 -0.27 -10.74 4.68
C THR A 146 -0.35 -10.02 3.35
N LYS A 147 0.74 -9.95 2.58
CA LYS A 147 0.77 -9.30 1.26
C LYS A 147 0.06 -10.13 0.19
N SER A 148 0.09 -11.47 0.29
CA SER A 148 -0.73 -12.35 -0.55
C SER A 148 -2.23 -12.14 -0.27
N ALA A 149 -2.63 -12.08 1.00
CA ALA A 149 -4.01 -11.78 1.40
C ALA A 149 -4.44 -10.38 0.91
N ALA A 150 -3.59 -9.36 1.06
CA ALA A 150 -3.86 -8.01 0.58
C ALA A 150 -3.96 -7.93 -0.96
N TRP A 151 -3.20 -8.75 -1.69
CA TRP A 151 -3.32 -8.86 -3.15
C TRP A 151 -4.67 -9.48 -3.56
N SER A 152 -5.09 -10.56 -2.89
CA SER A 152 -6.42 -11.15 -3.11
C SER A 152 -7.53 -10.13 -2.82
N LEU A 153 -7.47 -9.40 -1.70
CA LEU A 153 -8.38 -8.30 -1.38
C LEU A 153 -8.40 -7.23 -2.48
N THR A 154 -7.24 -6.83 -2.99
CA THR A 154 -7.12 -5.82 -4.06
C THR A 154 -7.84 -6.27 -5.32
N ASN A 155 -7.70 -7.54 -5.69
CA ASN A 155 -8.39 -8.12 -6.84
C ASN A 155 -9.92 -8.12 -6.66
N SER A 156 -10.42 -8.48 -5.47
CA SER A 156 -11.86 -8.43 -5.15
C SER A 156 -12.41 -7.01 -5.25
N LEU A 157 -11.71 -6.03 -4.65
CA LEU A 157 -12.12 -4.64 -4.67
C LEU A 157 -12.22 -4.04 -6.08
N ARG A 158 -11.45 -4.53 -7.07
CA ARG A 158 -11.62 -4.11 -8.47
C ARG A 158 -13.02 -4.42 -9.00
N TYR A 159 -13.54 -5.60 -8.70
CA TYR A 159 -14.89 -5.99 -9.11
C TYR A 159 -15.96 -5.25 -8.32
N GLU A 160 -15.81 -5.18 -7.00
CA GLU A 160 -16.80 -4.59 -6.11
C GLU A 160 -16.98 -3.08 -6.33
N LEU A 161 -15.90 -2.37 -6.66
CA LEU A 161 -15.89 -0.92 -6.82
C LEU A 161 -16.05 -0.45 -8.28
N ALA A 162 -16.07 -1.39 -9.24
CA ALA A 162 -16.20 -1.06 -10.68
C ALA A 162 -17.47 -0.27 -11.00
N SER A 163 -18.62 -0.70 -10.43
CA SER A 163 -19.93 -0.07 -10.72
C SER A 163 -20.05 1.38 -10.22
N GLN A 164 -19.21 1.77 -9.25
CA GLN A 164 -19.16 3.16 -8.75
C GLN A 164 -18.08 4.01 -9.43
N GLY A 165 -17.33 3.45 -10.40
CA GLY A 165 -16.27 4.15 -11.13
C GLY A 165 -14.97 4.32 -10.36
N THR A 166 -14.78 3.60 -9.25
CA THR A 166 -13.53 3.64 -8.48
C THR A 166 -12.50 2.70 -9.08
N LYS A 167 -11.34 3.24 -9.49
CA LYS A 167 -10.19 2.46 -9.96
C LYS A 167 -9.42 1.88 -8.79
N VAL A 168 -8.93 0.63 -8.91
CA VAL A 168 -8.11 -0.01 -7.88
C VAL A 168 -6.78 -0.43 -8.48
N LEU A 169 -5.70 0.21 -8.04
CA LEU A 169 -4.35 -0.05 -8.50
C LEU A 169 -3.56 -0.87 -7.46
N ALA A 170 -2.97 -1.97 -7.91
CA ALA A 170 -2.00 -2.75 -7.14
C ALA A 170 -0.58 -2.23 -7.42
N LEU A 171 0.14 -1.79 -6.37
CA LEU A 171 1.54 -1.39 -6.49
C LEU A 171 2.43 -2.49 -5.90
N HIS A 172 3.22 -3.14 -6.74
CA HIS A 172 4.18 -4.16 -6.33
C HIS A 172 5.62 -3.65 -6.48
N MET A 173 6.45 -3.92 -5.47
CA MET A 173 7.86 -3.59 -5.46
C MET A 173 8.66 -4.63 -4.67
N ALA A 174 9.97 -4.69 -4.92
CA ALA A 174 10.94 -5.41 -4.12
C ALA A 174 11.40 -4.56 -2.91
N PHE A 175 12.69 -4.55 -2.58
CA PHE A 175 13.20 -3.78 -1.46
C PHE A 175 13.27 -2.28 -1.79
N VAL A 176 12.66 -1.47 -0.90
CA VAL A 176 12.67 0.00 -0.96
C VAL A 176 13.41 0.52 0.26
N ASP A 177 14.29 1.49 0.10
CA ASP A 177 15.10 2.04 1.17
C ASP A 177 14.24 2.76 2.22
N THR A 178 13.89 2.01 3.25
CA THR A 178 13.03 2.42 4.37
C THR A 178 13.50 1.74 5.65
N ASP A 179 13.01 2.21 6.79
CA ASP A 179 13.30 1.62 8.10
C ASP A 179 12.98 0.11 8.15
N LEU A 180 11.95 -0.33 7.45
CA LEU A 180 11.50 -1.73 7.44
C LEU A 180 12.58 -2.70 6.96
N VAL A 181 13.40 -2.27 6.03
CA VAL A 181 14.45 -3.10 5.39
C VAL A 181 15.86 -2.56 5.66
N ARG A 182 16.03 -1.75 6.73
CA ARG A 182 17.34 -1.16 7.06
C ARG A 182 18.43 -2.22 7.25
N ALA A 183 18.09 -3.34 7.86
CA ALA A 183 19.02 -4.44 8.14
C ALA A 183 19.32 -5.33 6.91
N ILE A 184 18.64 -5.15 5.79
CA ILE A 184 18.89 -5.92 4.57
C ILE A 184 20.01 -5.24 3.80
N GLU A 185 21.04 -6.00 3.46
CA GLU A 185 22.09 -5.56 2.54
C GLU A 185 21.68 -5.77 1.09
N GLY A 186 22.21 -4.94 0.19
CA GLY A 186 22.00 -5.04 -1.25
C GLY A 186 21.18 -3.90 -1.86
N PRO A 187 20.90 -3.98 -3.16
CA PRO A 187 20.21 -2.93 -3.90
C PRO A 187 18.79 -2.69 -3.40
N LYS A 188 18.46 -1.43 -3.14
CA LYS A 188 17.14 -0.96 -2.76
C LYS A 188 16.72 0.17 -3.69
N ALA A 189 15.45 0.19 -4.09
CA ALA A 189 14.91 1.33 -4.83
C ALA A 189 14.67 2.52 -3.88
N SER A 190 14.71 3.75 -4.40
CA SER A 190 14.31 4.91 -3.62
C SER A 190 12.78 4.94 -3.44
N PRO A 191 12.25 5.40 -2.29
CA PRO A 191 10.82 5.63 -2.14
C PRO A 191 10.24 6.56 -3.21
N GLU A 192 11.00 7.57 -3.63
CA GLU A 192 10.62 8.56 -4.61
C GLU A 192 10.41 7.93 -6.00
N ASP A 193 11.31 7.04 -6.45
CA ASP A 193 11.19 6.35 -7.74
C ASP A 193 9.98 5.41 -7.77
N ILE A 194 9.75 4.68 -6.67
CA ILE A 194 8.60 3.78 -6.54
C ILE A 194 7.29 4.57 -6.63
N VAL A 195 7.20 5.66 -5.89
CA VAL A 195 6.00 6.52 -5.86
C VAL A 195 5.75 7.18 -7.20
N LYS A 196 6.78 7.70 -7.84
CA LYS A 196 6.67 8.29 -9.18
C LYS A 196 6.05 7.30 -10.17
N ARG A 197 6.59 6.07 -10.23
CA ARG A 197 6.06 5.01 -11.10
C ARG A 197 4.63 4.63 -10.75
N ALA A 198 4.29 4.57 -9.45
CA ALA A 198 2.93 4.28 -9.01
C ALA A 198 1.92 5.33 -9.50
N LEU A 199 2.25 6.61 -9.34
CA LEU A 199 1.37 7.71 -9.76
C LEU A 199 1.33 7.87 -11.27
N ASP A 200 2.44 7.64 -12.00
CA ASP A 200 2.46 7.58 -13.46
C ASP A 200 1.53 6.48 -13.97
N GLY A 201 1.59 5.28 -13.38
CA GLY A 201 0.70 4.16 -13.70
C GLY A 201 -0.77 4.47 -13.40
N LEU A 202 -1.04 5.14 -12.27
CA LEU A 202 -2.40 5.56 -11.92
C LEU A 202 -2.96 6.55 -12.94
N GLU A 203 -2.17 7.56 -13.36
CA GLU A 203 -2.57 8.54 -14.37
C GLU A 203 -2.74 7.92 -15.76
N ALA A 204 -1.95 6.88 -16.08
CA ALA A 204 -2.09 6.07 -17.29
C ALA A 204 -3.29 5.11 -17.25
N GLY A 205 -3.95 4.96 -16.10
CA GLY A 205 -5.12 4.09 -15.94
C GLY A 205 -4.79 2.61 -15.78
N LEU A 206 -3.56 2.28 -15.36
CA LEU A 206 -3.15 0.90 -15.10
C LEU A 206 -3.85 0.33 -13.86
N ASP A 207 -4.10 -0.97 -13.88
CA ASP A 207 -4.64 -1.71 -12.74
C ASP A 207 -3.52 -2.27 -11.83
N GLU A 208 -2.30 -2.39 -12.36
CA GLU A 208 -1.13 -2.92 -11.65
C GLU A 208 0.15 -2.20 -12.09
N VAL A 209 1.00 -1.87 -11.12
CA VAL A 209 2.33 -1.31 -11.36
C VAL A 209 3.39 -2.21 -10.74
N LEU A 210 4.33 -2.67 -11.57
CA LEU A 210 5.51 -3.42 -11.18
C LEU A 210 6.68 -2.43 -11.13
N ALA A 211 6.98 -1.92 -9.94
CA ALA A 211 7.75 -0.70 -9.79
C ALA A 211 9.27 -0.88 -10.00
N ASP A 212 9.78 -2.09 -10.07
CA ASP A 212 11.20 -2.38 -10.30
C ASP A 212 11.40 -3.63 -11.17
N GLU A 213 12.64 -3.80 -11.67
CA GLU A 213 12.98 -4.91 -12.57
C GLU A 213 12.82 -6.28 -11.92
N ARG A 214 13.25 -6.42 -10.66
CA ARG A 214 13.10 -7.69 -9.93
C ARG A 214 11.65 -8.11 -9.81
N THR A 215 10.77 -7.16 -9.54
CA THR A 215 9.32 -7.39 -9.46
C THR A 215 8.75 -7.84 -10.80
N ARG A 216 9.20 -7.24 -11.93
CA ARG A 216 8.79 -7.65 -13.28
C ARG A 216 9.24 -9.07 -13.60
N LEU A 217 10.50 -9.40 -13.35
CA LEU A 217 11.05 -10.73 -13.59
C LEU A 217 10.32 -11.81 -12.79
N VAL A 218 10.07 -11.58 -11.50
CA VAL A 218 9.32 -12.51 -10.66
C VAL A 218 7.90 -12.70 -11.18
N LYS A 219 7.20 -11.62 -11.55
CA LYS A 219 5.84 -11.71 -12.09
C LYS A 219 5.80 -12.55 -13.38
N GLN A 220 6.73 -12.32 -14.29
CA GLN A 220 6.87 -13.10 -15.54
C GLN A 220 7.15 -14.57 -15.28
N GLY A 221 7.96 -14.87 -14.26
CA GLY A 221 8.34 -16.22 -13.88
C GLY A 221 7.27 -17.02 -13.11
N LEU A 222 6.12 -16.44 -12.74
CA LEU A 222 5.09 -17.16 -11.98
C LEU A 222 4.50 -18.36 -12.75
N SER A 223 4.48 -18.32 -14.07
CA SER A 223 3.99 -19.37 -14.96
C SER A 223 5.11 -20.08 -15.74
N ALA A 224 6.37 -19.88 -15.38
CA ALA A 224 7.50 -20.57 -15.99
C ALA A 224 7.50 -22.06 -15.64
N ALA A 225 8.25 -22.88 -16.40
CA ALA A 225 8.39 -24.32 -16.14
C ALA A 225 8.90 -24.60 -14.71
N VAL A 226 9.84 -23.76 -14.23
CA VAL A 226 10.19 -23.67 -12.79
C VAL A 226 9.69 -22.32 -12.30
N ALA A 227 8.55 -22.34 -11.63
CA ALA A 227 7.88 -21.11 -11.21
C ALA A 227 8.69 -20.35 -10.14
N SER A 228 8.66 -19.02 -10.21
CA SER A 228 9.41 -18.13 -9.29
C SER A 228 9.11 -18.33 -7.80
N TYR A 229 7.97 -18.92 -7.45
CA TYR A 229 7.57 -19.19 -6.06
C TYR A 229 8.09 -20.54 -5.53
N LEU A 230 8.67 -21.39 -6.40
CA LEU A 230 9.28 -22.65 -5.99
C LEU A 230 10.76 -22.41 -5.60
N PRO A 231 11.29 -23.23 -4.67
CA PRO A 231 12.73 -23.24 -4.41
C PRO A 231 13.48 -23.50 -5.71
N GLN A 232 14.46 -22.66 -6.02
CA GLN A 232 15.29 -22.88 -7.20
C GLN A 232 16.28 -24.00 -6.91
N PRO A 233 16.55 -24.90 -7.88
CA PRO A 233 17.59 -25.90 -7.70
C PRO A 233 18.94 -25.23 -7.44
N ALA A 234 19.73 -25.84 -6.56
CA ALA A 234 21.08 -25.38 -6.22
C ALA A 234 22.02 -25.51 -7.42
#